data_00eebdcbb611c3bc05fee1f7cf9de5a6
#
_entry.id   00eebdcbb611c3bc05fee1f7cf9de5a6
#
_cell.length_a   1.000
_cell.length_b   1.000
_cell.length_c   1.000
_cell.angle_alpha   90.00
_cell.angle_beta   90.00
_cell.angle_gamma   90.00
#
_symmetry.space_group_name_H-M   'P 1'
#
loop_
_entity.id
_entity.type
_entity.pdbx_description
1 polymer ?
#
loop_
_entity_poly.entity_id
_entity_poly.type
_entity_poly.pdbx_seq_one_letter_code
_entity_poly.pdbx_strand_id
1 'polypeptide(L)'
;DWDEGGRRGGPDGPYFQSECSELYAQALQMLKEHARVYPCFCSRADLHAASAPHLSDGAVLYGGRCARLSPAEADALRRRRAPALRIAVPEESVSFTDGHLGHFSQNLARECGDFILRRSDGIYAYQLAVAVDDARMGVTQVVRGQDLLSSTPRQIFLQRLLGLPTPEYYHLPLLVNAEGVRLSKREKSLDMGALRARFTPAELTGWLAFLAGQQPAPEPVPLRSLAACFSWEKVPRRDITVPARLLNEARAE
;
A
#
# COMPACT_ATOMS: atom_id res chain seq x y z
N ASP A 1 -9.75 1.92 18.97
CA ASP A 1 -11.14 1.47 18.78
C ASP A 1 -11.42 1.43 17.28
N TRP A 2 -11.80 0.28 16.76
CA TRP A 2 -12.30 0.08 15.40
C TRP A 2 -13.63 -0.68 15.48
N ASP A 3 -14.49 -0.48 14.48
CA ASP A 3 -15.83 -1.02 14.50
C ASP A 3 -15.87 -2.48 14.07
N GLU A 4 -15.08 -2.84 13.05
CA GLU A 4 -14.94 -4.21 12.56
C GLU A 4 -13.53 -4.50 12.05
N GLY A 5 -13.28 -5.75 11.69
CA GLY A 5 -12.02 -6.21 11.10
C GLY A 5 -11.15 -7.05 12.04
N GLY A 6 -10.13 -7.69 11.46
CA GLY A 6 -9.19 -8.53 12.18
C GLY A 6 -9.86 -9.56 13.08
N ARG A 7 -9.39 -9.66 14.34
CA ARG A 7 -9.95 -10.61 15.33
C ARG A 7 -11.28 -10.17 15.95
N ARG A 8 -11.67 -8.90 15.76
CA ARG A 8 -12.96 -8.41 16.24
C ARG A 8 -14.11 -9.03 15.45
N GLY A 9 -13.88 -9.33 14.17
CA GLY A 9 -14.93 -9.75 13.25
C GLY A 9 -15.79 -8.57 12.81
N GLY A 10 -16.96 -8.86 12.28
CA GLY A 10 -17.94 -7.90 11.78
C GLY A 10 -18.76 -8.48 10.62
N PRO A 11 -19.70 -7.72 10.04
CA PRO A 11 -20.59 -8.18 8.98
C PRO A 11 -19.89 -8.41 7.64
N ASP A 12 -18.77 -7.69 7.37
CA ASP A 12 -18.09 -7.69 6.08
C ASP A 12 -16.89 -8.66 6.03
N GLY A 13 -16.86 -9.70 6.89
CA GLY A 13 -15.84 -10.75 6.84
C GLY A 13 -15.89 -11.59 5.54
N PRO A 14 -14.84 -12.38 5.29
CA PRO A 14 -13.61 -12.57 6.05
C PRO A 14 -12.63 -11.40 5.95
N TYR A 15 -11.85 -11.13 7.02
CA TYR A 15 -10.91 -9.99 7.09
C TYR A 15 -9.45 -10.40 6.88
N PHE A 16 -9.16 -11.69 6.86
CA PHE A 16 -7.81 -12.17 6.58
C PHE A 16 -7.67 -12.54 5.11
N GLN A 17 -6.71 -11.94 4.42
CA GLN A 17 -6.50 -12.17 2.99
C GLN A 17 -6.24 -13.65 2.64
N SER A 18 -5.70 -14.43 3.58
CA SER A 18 -5.53 -15.87 3.44
C SER A 18 -6.85 -16.63 3.27
N GLU A 19 -7.95 -16.07 3.73
CA GLU A 19 -9.31 -16.64 3.65
C GLU A 19 -10.07 -16.19 2.40
N CYS A 20 -9.54 -15.18 1.67
CA CYS A 20 -10.20 -14.55 0.52
C CYS A 20 -9.72 -15.09 -0.85
N SER A 21 -8.99 -16.21 -0.88
CA SER A 21 -8.35 -16.71 -2.11
C SER A 21 -9.31 -16.94 -3.28
N GLU A 22 -10.53 -17.39 -3.01
CA GLU A 22 -11.55 -17.63 -4.06
C GLU A 22 -12.06 -16.30 -4.66
N LEU A 23 -12.25 -15.27 -3.84
CA LEU A 23 -12.64 -13.93 -4.29
C LEU A 23 -11.59 -13.34 -5.23
N TYR A 24 -10.32 -13.47 -4.87
CA TYR A 24 -9.23 -13.00 -5.73
C TYR A 24 -9.08 -13.84 -7.00
N ALA A 25 -9.41 -15.14 -6.96
CA ALA A 25 -9.42 -15.99 -8.14
C ALA A 25 -10.50 -15.54 -9.15
N GLN A 26 -11.70 -15.22 -8.65
CA GLN A 26 -12.79 -14.69 -9.48
C GLN A 26 -12.40 -13.33 -10.10
N ALA A 27 -11.87 -12.41 -9.31
CA ALA A 27 -11.40 -11.12 -9.80
C ALA A 27 -10.27 -11.29 -10.85
N LEU A 28 -9.33 -12.21 -10.63
CA LEU A 28 -8.28 -12.51 -11.60
C LEU A 28 -8.86 -13.08 -12.91
N GLN A 29 -9.91 -13.89 -12.84
CA GLN A 29 -10.57 -14.42 -14.03
C GLN A 29 -11.25 -13.29 -14.82
N MET A 30 -11.97 -12.39 -14.16
CA MET A 30 -12.55 -11.20 -14.80
C MET A 30 -11.47 -10.33 -15.47
N LEU A 31 -10.34 -10.11 -14.80
CA LEU A 31 -9.23 -9.34 -15.38
C LEU A 31 -8.66 -9.99 -16.65
N LYS A 32 -8.63 -11.31 -16.75
CA LYS A 32 -8.18 -12.01 -17.97
C LYS A 32 -9.15 -11.81 -19.15
N GLU A 33 -10.40 -11.51 -18.89
CA GLU A 33 -11.42 -11.25 -19.92
C GLU A 33 -11.35 -9.81 -20.43
N HIS A 34 -10.94 -8.85 -19.56
CA HIS A 34 -10.95 -7.43 -19.88
C HIS A 34 -9.55 -6.85 -20.17
N ALA A 35 -8.48 -7.57 -19.83
CA ALA A 35 -7.11 -7.09 -20.00
C ALA A 35 -6.16 -8.24 -20.34
N ARG A 36 -5.01 -7.88 -20.89
CA ARG A 36 -3.95 -8.86 -21.15
C ARG A 36 -3.26 -9.26 -19.85
N VAL A 37 -3.57 -10.46 -19.36
CA VAL A 37 -2.84 -11.11 -18.25
C VAL A 37 -1.94 -12.21 -18.82
N TYR A 38 -0.67 -12.24 -18.43
CA TYR A 38 0.31 -13.16 -19.00
C TYR A 38 1.25 -13.74 -17.92
N PRO A 39 1.84 -14.93 -18.20
CA PRO A 39 2.77 -15.57 -17.29
C PRO A 39 4.14 -14.86 -17.29
N CYS A 40 4.71 -14.66 -16.13
CA CYS A 40 6.04 -14.09 -15.92
C CYS A 40 6.94 -15.08 -15.18
N PHE A 41 8.07 -15.39 -15.77
CA PHE A 41 9.05 -16.35 -15.27
C PHE A 41 10.33 -15.70 -14.73
N CYS A 42 10.38 -14.37 -14.63
CA CYS A 42 11.54 -13.64 -14.09
C CYS A 42 11.69 -13.91 -12.60
N SER A 43 12.91 -14.18 -12.16
CA SER A 43 13.32 -14.18 -10.76
C SER A 43 13.51 -12.74 -10.25
N ARG A 44 13.69 -12.57 -8.94
CA ARG A 44 14.08 -11.26 -8.38
C ARG A 44 15.44 -10.81 -8.94
N ALA A 45 16.40 -11.72 -9.09
CA ALA A 45 17.71 -11.42 -9.66
C ALA A 45 17.57 -10.93 -11.10
N ASP A 46 16.73 -11.55 -11.95
CA ASP A 46 16.48 -11.10 -13.31
C ASP A 46 15.91 -9.67 -13.37
N LEU A 47 15.08 -9.30 -12.40
CA LEU A 47 14.49 -7.95 -12.33
C LEU A 47 15.52 -6.91 -11.92
N HIS A 48 16.41 -7.21 -10.96
CA HIS A 48 17.47 -6.31 -10.50
C HIS A 48 18.64 -6.20 -11.48
N ALA A 49 18.95 -7.26 -12.23
CA ALA A 49 20.02 -7.26 -13.23
C ALA A 49 19.69 -6.44 -14.49
N ALA A 50 18.42 -6.34 -14.84
CA ALA A 50 17.97 -5.39 -15.85
C ALA A 50 18.01 -4.00 -15.21
N SER A 51 18.97 -3.14 -15.56
CA SER A 51 19.19 -1.76 -15.06
C SER A 51 17.92 -0.87 -15.03
N ALA A 52 16.88 -1.37 -14.43
CA ALA A 52 15.56 -0.76 -14.38
C ALA A 52 15.53 0.27 -13.26
N PRO A 53 15.00 1.47 -13.50
CA PRO A 53 14.81 2.46 -12.45
C PRO A 53 13.95 1.89 -11.33
N HIS A 54 14.32 2.20 -10.08
CA HIS A 54 13.50 1.87 -8.92
C HIS A 54 12.36 2.87 -8.82
N LEU A 55 11.15 2.35 -8.58
CA LEU A 55 9.97 3.17 -8.29
C LEU A 55 10.07 3.75 -6.87
N SER A 56 9.28 4.76 -6.58
CA SER A 56 9.23 5.42 -5.26
C SER A 56 8.87 4.46 -4.11
N ASP A 57 8.17 3.36 -4.41
CA ASP A 57 7.85 2.28 -3.47
C ASP A 57 8.92 1.17 -3.40
N GLY A 58 10.09 1.38 -4.02
CA GLY A 58 11.18 0.42 -4.10
C GLY A 58 10.94 -0.73 -5.08
N ALA A 59 9.85 -0.74 -5.84
CA ALA A 59 9.62 -1.71 -6.90
C ALA A 59 10.49 -1.41 -8.11
N VAL A 60 10.85 -2.45 -8.86
CA VAL A 60 11.62 -2.33 -10.09
C VAL A 60 10.66 -2.23 -11.27
N LEU A 61 10.86 -1.22 -12.12
CA LEU A 61 10.09 -1.05 -13.36
C LEU A 61 10.31 -2.26 -14.26
N TYR A 62 9.25 -2.98 -14.56
CA TYR A 62 9.35 -4.22 -15.33
C TYR A 62 9.41 -3.95 -16.85
N GLY A 63 10.49 -4.35 -17.50
CA GLY A 63 10.73 -4.12 -18.93
C GLY A 63 9.93 -5.00 -19.91
N GLY A 64 8.91 -5.75 -19.47
CA GLY A 64 8.00 -6.49 -20.35
C GLY A 64 8.59 -7.75 -21.02
N ARG A 65 9.72 -8.30 -20.55
CA ARG A 65 10.40 -9.45 -21.18
C ARG A 65 9.44 -10.62 -21.44
N CYS A 66 8.71 -11.06 -20.42
CA CYS A 66 7.81 -12.21 -20.56
C CYS A 66 6.51 -11.89 -21.31
N ALA A 67 6.16 -10.62 -21.48
CA ALA A 67 5.03 -10.22 -22.30
C ALA A 67 5.23 -10.54 -23.79
N ARG A 68 6.50 -10.71 -24.22
CA ARG A 68 6.88 -10.98 -25.62
C ARG A 68 7.10 -12.46 -25.92
N LEU A 69 6.95 -13.34 -24.93
CA LEU A 69 7.09 -14.79 -25.13
C LEU A 69 6.01 -15.34 -26.04
N SER A 70 6.38 -16.18 -26.96
CA SER A 70 5.44 -17.02 -27.72
C SER A 70 4.78 -18.06 -26.80
N PRO A 71 3.63 -18.62 -27.17
CA PRO A 71 3.00 -19.71 -26.42
C PRO A 71 3.93 -20.89 -26.16
N ALA A 72 4.71 -21.30 -27.18
CA ALA A 72 5.64 -22.43 -27.09
C ALA A 72 6.78 -22.16 -26.08
N GLU A 73 7.34 -20.94 -26.06
CA GLU A 73 8.35 -20.54 -25.10
C GLU A 73 7.77 -20.49 -23.67
N ALA A 74 6.58 -19.93 -23.51
CA ALA A 74 5.89 -19.89 -22.23
C ALA A 74 5.63 -21.32 -21.70
N ASP A 75 5.20 -22.26 -22.56
CA ASP A 75 4.95 -23.65 -22.17
C ASP A 75 6.25 -24.39 -21.83
N ALA A 76 7.34 -24.13 -22.55
CA ALA A 76 8.66 -24.65 -22.20
C ALA A 76 9.12 -24.18 -20.82
N LEU A 77 8.87 -22.91 -20.48
CA LEU A 77 9.21 -22.35 -19.16
C LEU A 77 8.29 -22.86 -18.04
N ARG A 78 6.99 -23.08 -18.33
CA ARG A 78 6.04 -23.65 -17.35
C ARG A 78 6.44 -25.06 -16.89
N ARG A 79 7.05 -25.85 -17.74
CA ARG A 79 7.58 -27.18 -17.39
C ARG A 79 8.74 -27.11 -16.39
N ARG A 80 9.42 -25.94 -16.29
CA ARG A 80 10.57 -25.75 -15.40
C ARG A 80 10.21 -25.05 -14.09
N ARG A 81 9.23 -24.15 -14.11
CA ARG A 81 8.82 -23.37 -12.92
C ARG A 81 7.43 -22.79 -13.07
N ALA A 82 6.72 -22.68 -11.95
CA ALA A 82 5.44 -21.98 -11.90
C ALA A 82 5.64 -20.48 -12.19
N PRO A 83 4.81 -19.87 -13.05
CA PRO A 83 4.88 -18.45 -13.32
C PRO A 83 4.17 -17.61 -12.27
N ALA A 84 4.62 -16.38 -12.10
CA ALA A 84 3.78 -15.31 -11.61
C ALA A 84 2.82 -14.86 -12.74
N LEU A 85 1.72 -14.23 -12.40
CA LEU A 85 0.80 -13.61 -13.37
C LEU A 85 0.92 -12.10 -13.28
N ARG A 86 1.18 -11.45 -14.43
CA ARG A 86 1.21 -10.00 -14.56
C ARG A 86 0.08 -9.51 -15.43
N ILE A 87 -0.38 -8.30 -15.16
CA ILE A 87 -1.26 -7.54 -16.03
C ILE A 87 -0.45 -6.54 -16.85
N ALA A 88 -0.71 -6.50 -18.15
CA ALA A 88 -0.18 -5.47 -19.01
C ALA A 88 -0.92 -4.14 -18.74
N VAL A 89 -0.17 -3.07 -18.62
CA VAL A 89 -0.74 -1.74 -18.40
C VAL A 89 -0.72 -0.93 -19.68
N PRO A 90 -1.75 -0.11 -19.93
CA PRO A 90 -1.81 0.77 -21.09
C PRO A 90 -0.86 1.97 -20.91
N GLU A 91 -0.46 2.58 -22.03
CA GLU A 91 0.27 3.84 -22.04
C GLU A 91 -0.71 5.01 -21.81
N GLU A 92 -1.32 5.02 -20.64
CA GLU A 92 -2.23 6.06 -20.22
C GLU A 92 -1.89 6.56 -18.81
N SER A 93 -2.30 7.79 -18.51
CA SER A 93 -2.19 8.37 -17.18
C SER A 93 -3.46 8.12 -16.38
N VAL A 94 -3.29 7.56 -15.20
CA VAL A 94 -4.35 7.47 -14.21
C VAL A 94 -4.19 8.61 -13.22
N SER A 95 -5.21 9.46 -13.16
CA SER A 95 -5.25 10.62 -12.27
C SER A 95 -6.35 10.47 -11.24
N PHE A 96 -6.10 11.02 -10.06
CA PHE A 96 -7.09 11.18 -8.98
C PHE A 96 -6.74 12.41 -8.13
N THR A 97 -7.68 12.84 -7.31
CA THR A 97 -7.45 13.89 -6.31
C THR A 97 -7.36 13.25 -4.95
N ASP A 98 -6.17 13.33 -4.33
CA ASP A 98 -5.96 12.95 -2.94
C ASP A 98 -6.52 14.04 -2.02
N GLY A 99 -7.29 13.65 -1.02
CA GLY A 99 -7.96 14.62 -0.13
C GLY A 99 -6.99 15.41 0.75
N HIS A 100 -5.72 14.95 0.89
CA HIS A 100 -4.69 15.66 1.63
C HIS A 100 -3.61 16.26 0.72
N LEU A 101 -3.07 15.48 -0.21
CA LEU A 101 -1.95 15.88 -1.06
C LEU A 101 -2.37 16.62 -2.35
N GLY A 102 -3.66 16.55 -2.72
CA GLY A 102 -4.19 17.18 -3.93
C GLY A 102 -4.07 16.30 -5.17
N HIS A 103 -3.95 16.93 -6.33
CA HIS A 103 -3.93 16.20 -7.60
C HIS A 103 -2.67 15.33 -7.76
N PHE A 104 -2.88 14.07 -8.12
CA PHE A 104 -1.82 13.11 -8.46
C PHE A 104 -2.15 12.43 -9.78
N SER A 105 -1.14 12.26 -10.61
CA SER A 105 -1.24 11.59 -11.91
C SER A 105 -0.01 10.75 -12.16
N GLN A 106 -0.19 9.55 -12.71
CA GLN A 106 0.91 8.65 -13.04
C GLN A 106 0.63 7.93 -14.36
N ASN A 107 1.59 7.95 -15.28
CA ASN A 107 1.54 7.12 -16.48
C ASN A 107 1.93 5.68 -16.13
N LEU A 108 0.96 4.75 -16.22
CA LEU A 108 1.16 3.38 -15.75
C LEU A 108 2.27 2.67 -16.51
N ALA A 109 2.37 2.80 -17.83
CA ALA A 109 3.40 2.11 -18.60
C ALA A 109 4.80 2.64 -18.33
N ARG A 110 4.95 3.96 -18.21
CA ARG A 110 6.26 4.62 -18.10
C ARG A 110 6.80 4.62 -16.67
N GLU A 111 5.91 4.72 -15.68
CA GLU A 111 6.28 4.95 -14.29
C GLU A 111 6.02 3.75 -13.37
N CYS A 112 5.24 2.77 -13.82
CA CYS A 112 4.89 1.58 -13.06
C CYS A 112 5.33 0.29 -13.77
N GLY A 113 5.04 0.19 -15.08
CA GLY A 113 5.17 -1.04 -15.85
C GLY A 113 4.16 -2.10 -15.46
N ASP A 114 4.20 -3.21 -16.19
CA ASP A 114 3.31 -4.36 -15.92
C ASP A 114 3.56 -4.93 -14.52
N PHE A 115 2.51 -5.05 -13.72
CA PHE A 115 2.65 -5.46 -12.33
C PHE A 115 2.03 -6.83 -12.02
N ILE A 116 2.47 -7.43 -10.93
CA ILE A 116 2.05 -8.77 -10.53
C ILE A 116 0.64 -8.72 -9.92
N LEU A 117 -0.24 -9.62 -10.39
CA LEU A 117 -1.54 -9.92 -9.79
C LEU A 117 -1.49 -11.16 -8.88
N ARG A 118 -0.68 -12.19 -9.27
CA ARG A 118 -0.49 -13.41 -8.50
C ARG A 118 0.98 -13.84 -8.60
N ARG A 119 1.56 -14.17 -7.48
CA ARG A 119 2.94 -14.65 -7.37
C ARG A 119 3.06 -16.10 -7.84
N SER A 120 4.28 -16.54 -8.11
CA SER A 120 4.55 -17.93 -8.54
C SER A 120 4.26 -18.97 -7.45
N ASP A 121 4.24 -18.57 -6.18
CA ASP A 121 3.85 -19.39 -5.03
C ASP A 121 2.32 -19.46 -4.82
N GLY A 122 1.54 -18.85 -5.70
CA GLY A 122 0.08 -18.85 -5.66
C GLY A 122 -0.54 -17.70 -4.86
N ILE A 123 0.24 -16.92 -4.13
CA ILE A 123 -0.26 -15.79 -3.32
C ILE A 123 -0.66 -14.63 -4.23
N TYR A 124 -1.83 -14.06 -4.00
CA TYR A 124 -2.29 -12.87 -4.70
C TYR A 124 -1.53 -11.63 -4.24
N ALA A 125 -1.22 -10.75 -5.19
CA ALA A 125 -0.46 -9.55 -4.90
C ALA A 125 -1.32 -8.48 -4.24
N TYR A 126 -0.67 -7.65 -3.41
CA TYR A 126 -1.29 -6.59 -2.63
C TYR A 126 -2.25 -5.70 -3.45
N GLN A 127 -1.85 -5.31 -4.67
CA GLN A 127 -2.66 -4.41 -5.50
C GLN A 127 -4.02 -5.00 -5.87
N LEU A 128 -4.07 -6.30 -6.18
CA LEU A 128 -5.33 -6.98 -6.48
C LEU A 128 -6.15 -7.22 -5.21
N ALA A 129 -5.49 -7.76 -4.17
CA ALA A 129 -6.17 -8.13 -2.94
C ALA A 129 -6.87 -6.92 -2.29
N VAL A 130 -6.15 -5.80 -2.14
CA VAL A 130 -6.70 -4.59 -1.53
C VAL A 130 -7.83 -3.98 -2.36
N ALA A 131 -7.73 -3.94 -3.69
CA ALA A 131 -8.79 -3.40 -4.53
C ALA A 131 -10.09 -4.21 -4.43
N VAL A 132 -9.99 -5.54 -4.31
CA VAL A 132 -11.15 -6.43 -4.14
C VAL A 132 -11.72 -6.32 -2.71
N ASP A 133 -10.86 -6.33 -1.69
CA ASP A 133 -11.29 -6.27 -0.29
C ASP A 133 -11.98 -4.95 0.03
N ASP A 134 -11.41 -3.81 -0.36
CA ASP A 134 -12.00 -2.49 -0.15
C ASP A 134 -13.40 -2.39 -0.77
N ALA A 135 -13.56 -2.87 -2.01
CA ALA A 135 -14.85 -2.85 -2.68
C ALA A 135 -15.88 -3.76 -2.01
N ARG A 136 -15.47 -4.99 -1.63
CA ARG A 136 -16.34 -5.97 -0.98
C ARG A 136 -16.82 -5.50 0.39
N MET A 137 -15.92 -4.84 1.13
CA MET A 137 -16.23 -4.30 2.46
C MET A 137 -16.93 -2.94 2.41
N GLY A 138 -17.24 -2.41 1.22
CA GLY A 138 -17.89 -1.11 1.06
C GLY A 138 -17.05 0.07 1.56
N VAL A 139 -15.72 -0.04 1.49
CA VAL A 139 -14.81 1.03 1.90
C VAL A 139 -14.98 2.24 0.98
N THR A 140 -15.37 3.36 1.54
CA THR A 140 -15.59 4.63 0.84
C THR A 140 -14.40 5.59 0.96
N GLN A 141 -13.58 5.44 2.01
CA GLN A 141 -12.41 6.29 2.25
C GLN A 141 -11.22 5.44 2.69
N VAL A 142 -10.07 5.67 2.08
CA VAL A 142 -8.79 5.01 2.40
C VAL A 142 -7.82 6.04 2.96
N VAL A 143 -7.44 5.88 4.23
CA VAL A 143 -6.43 6.71 4.90
C VAL A 143 -5.19 5.86 5.15
N ARG A 144 -4.04 6.25 4.57
CA ARG A 144 -2.80 5.46 4.67
C ARG A 144 -1.53 6.32 4.49
N GLY A 145 -0.36 5.74 4.67
CA GLY A 145 0.90 6.45 4.47
C GLY A 145 1.17 6.79 3.00
N GLN A 146 1.82 7.92 2.76
CA GLN A 146 2.16 8.41 1.41
C GLN A 146 3.13 7.52 0.63
N ASP A 147 3.78 6.56 1.29
CA ASP A 147 4.58 5.52 0.63
C ASP A 147 3.74 4.63 -0.31
N LEU A 148 2.42 4.63 -0.13
CA LEU A 148 1.47 3.93 -0.99
C LEU A 148 0.80 4.84 -2.03
N LEU A 149 1.19 6.12 -2.14
CA LEU A 149 0.61 7.06 -3.11
C LEU A 149 0.74 6.53 -4.54
N SER A 150 1.92 6.05 -4.93
CA SER A 150 2.17 5.45 -6.24
C SER A 150 1.45 4.11 -6.47
N SER A 151 0.91 3.48 -5.42
CA SER A 151 0.09 2.28 -5.54
C SER A 151 -1.35 2.59 -5.96
N THR A 152 -1.84 3.79 -5.65
CA THR A 152 -3.23 4.20 -5.90
C THR A 152 -3.62 4.13 -7.39
N PRO A 153 -2.84 4.63 -8.35
CA PRO A 153 -3.18 4.49 -9.77
C PRO A 153 -3.32 3.05 -10.25
N ARG A 154 -2.50 2.12 -9.72
CA ARG A 154 -2.61 0.68 -10.02
C ARG A 154 -3.92 0.09 -9.49
N GLN A 155 -4.33 0.49 -8.28
CA GLN A 155 -5.59 0.05 -7.67
C GLN A 155 -6.79 0.63 -8.42
N ILE A 156 -6.78 1.92 -8.75
CA ILE A 156 -7.82 2.55 -9.57
C ILE A 156 -7.94 1.88 -10.95
N PHE A 157 -6.83 1.54 -11.57
CA PHE A 157 -6.82 0.80 -12.84
C PHE A 157 -7.51 -0.57 -12.71
N LEU A 158 -7.19 -1.32 -11.65
CA LEU A 158 -7.86 -2.60 -11.39
C LEU A 158 -9.34 -2.43 -11.06
N GLN A 159 -9.70 -1.44 -10.26
CA GLN A 159 -11.09 -1.13 -9.92
C GLN A 159 -11.91 -0.82 -11.19
N ARG A 160 -11.37 -0.02 -12.09
CA ARG A 160 -12.03 0.30 -13.38
C ARG A 160 -12.26 -0.96 -14.24
N LEU A 161 -11.26 -1.83 -14.38
CA LEU A 161 -11.37 -3.08 -15.13
C LEU A 161 -12.37 -4.06 -14.52
N LEU A 162 -12.50 -4.06 -13.21
CA LEU A 162 -13.40 -4.94 -12.47
C LEU A 162 -14.80 -4.34 -12.26
N GLY A 163 -15.03 -3.10 -12.69
CA GLY A 163 -16.29 -2.38 -12.42
C GLY A 163 -16.54 -2.09 -10.94
N LEU A 164 -15.48 -2.00 -10.14
CA LEU A 164 -15.55 -1.74 -8.71
C LEU A 164 -15.57 -0.24 -8.40
N PRO A 165 -16.18 0.17 -7.28
CA PRO A 165 -16.14 1.56 -6.84
C PRO A 165 -14.70 1.97 -6.49
N THR A 166 -14.37 3.23 -6.75
CA THR A 166 -13.11 3.84 -6.34
C THR A 166 -13.34 4.66 -5.08
N PRO A 167 -12.69 4.33 -3.95
CA PRO A 167 -12.81 5.12 -2.73
C PRO A 167 -12.11 6.48 -2.85
N GLU A 168 -12.40 7.40 -1.94
CA GLU A 168 -11.59 8.58 -1.71
C GLU A 168 -10.27 8.19 -1.04
N TYR A 169 -9.17 8.80 -1.46
CA TYR A 169 -7.85 8.53 -0.90
C TYR A 169 -7.30 9.72 -0.13
N TYR A 170 -6.69 9.46 1.02
CA TYR A 170 -6.00 10.43 1.86
C TYR A 170 -4.65 9.85 2.26
N HIS A 171 -3.55 10.44 1.80
CA HIS A 171 -2.22 9.97 2.11
C HIS A 171 -1.55 10.83 3.17
N LEU A 172 -1.18 10.20 4.28
CA LEU A 172 -0.51 10.83 5.42
C LEU A 172 1.00 10.90 5.19
N PRO A 173 1.68 11.94 5.69
CA PRO A 173 3.13 12.02 5.69
C PRO A 173 3.76 10.84 6.45
N LEU A 174 5.00 10.49 6.10
CA LEU A 174 5.74 9.47 6.80
C LEU A 174 6.38 10.03 8.07
N LEU A 175 6.53 9.17 9.06
CA LEU A 175 7.34 9.45 10.23
C LEU A 175 8.79 9.08 9.92
N VAL A 176 9.70 10.03 10.10
CA VAL A 176 11.14 9.88 9.83
C VAL A 176 11.96 10.20 11.09
N ASN A 177 13.19 9.68 11.14
CA ASN A 177 14.16 10.05 12.17
C ASN A 177 14.82 11.41 11.84
N ALA A 178 15.78 11.85 12.67
CA ALA A 178 16.48 13.11 12.48
C ALA A 178 17.26 13.19 11.16
N GLU A 179 17.70 12.05 10.62
CA GLU A 179 18.42 11.92 9.36
C GLU A 179 17.48 11.86 8.14
N GLY A 180 16.15 11.96 8.34
CA GLY A 180 15.15 11.87 7.28
C GLY A 180 14.88 10.44 6.81
N VAL A 181 15.36 9.43 7.53
CA VAL A 181 15.12 8.02 7.19
C VAL A 181 13.78 7.59 7.76
N ARG A 182 12.99 6.92 6.90
CA ARG A 182 11.67 6.39 7.30
C ARG A 182 11.77 5.44 8.46
N LEU A 183 10.97 5.66 9.49
CA LEU A 183 10.86 4.72 10.61
C LEU A 183 10.21 3.42 10.14
N SER A 184 10.89 2.32 10.33
CA SER A 184 10.46 1.00 9.88
C SER A 184 10.52 -0.04 11.00
N LYS A 185 9.68 -1.09 10.88
CA LYS A 185 9.72 -2.24 11.81
C LYS A 185 11.09 -2.95 11.85
N ARG A 186 11.90 -2.83 10.80
CA ARG A 186 13.22 -3.48 10.70
C ARG A 186 14.26 -2.84 11.63
N GLU A 187 14.14 -1.55 11.86
CA GLU A 187 15.08 -0.80 12.71
C GLU A 187 14.66 -0.78 14.19
N LYS A 188 13.52 -1.40 14.53
CA LYS A 188 12.94 -1.41 15.89
C LYS A 188 12.72 0.00 16.49
N SER A 189 12.84 1.03 15.68
CA SER A 189 12.83 2.43 16.11
C SER A 189 11.46 2.89 16.64
N LEU A 190 10.37 2.21 16.25
CA LEU A 190 9.02 2.47 16.74
C LEU A 190 8.24 1.16 16.91
N ASP A 191 8.59 0.37 17.92
CA ASP A 191 7.84 -0.83 18.26
C ASP A 191 6.65 -0.48 19.16
N MET A 192 5.45 -0.85 18.74
CA MET A 192 4.22 -0.63 19.52
C MET A 192 4.24 -1.32 20.89
N GLY A 193 4.98 -2.41 21.04
CA GLY A 193 5.17 -3.06 22.34
C GLY A 193 5.95 -2.16 23.29
N ALA A 194 7.06 -1.60 22.82
CA ALA A 194 7.88 -0.67 23.59
C ALA A 194 7.13 0.64 23.88
N LEU A 195 6.35 1.17 22.91
CA LEU A 195 5.53 2.36 23.14
C LEU A 195 4.45 2.13 24.19
N ARG A 196 3.76 1.00 24.17
CA ARG A 196 2.76 0.63 25.19
C ARG A 196 3.32 0.44 26.59
N ALA A 197 4.59 0.06 26.70
CA ALA A 197 5.28 -0.04 28.01
C ALA A 197 5.62 1.33 28.60
N ARG A 198 5.67 2.39 27.78
CA ARG A 198 6.11 3.74 28.14
C ARG A 198 4.99 4.76 28.20
N PHE A 199 3.94 4.58 27.41
CA PHE A 199 2.86 5.53 27.23
C PHE A 199 1.50 4.88 27.43
N THR A 200 0.61 5.57 28.08
CA THR A 200 -0.82 5.26 28.06
C THR A 200 -1.41 5.53 26.66
N PRO A 201 -2.57 4.95 26.31
CA PRO A 201 -3.24 5.27 25.05
C PRO A 201 -3.48 6.76 24.82
N ALA A 202 -3.86 7.51 25.87
CA ALA A 202 -4.13 8.94 25.76
C ALA A 202 -2.85 9.76 25.52
N GLU A 203 -1.74 9.41 26.17
CA GLU A 203 -0.43 10.04 25.94
C GLU A 203 0.07 9.78 24.52
N LEU A 204 -0.03 8.53 24.03
CA LEU A 204 0.37 8.21 22.67
C LEU A 204 -0.52 8.92 21.63
N THR A 205 -1.82 9.00 21.89
CA THR A 205 -2.74 9.79 21.05
C THR A 205 -2.37 11.27 21.05
N GLY A 206 -1.99 11.81 22.19
CA GLY A 206 -1.51 13.20 22.33
C GLY A 206 -0.24 13.46 21.51
N TRP A 207 0.71 12.55 21.52
CA TRP A 207 1.90 12.63 20.68
C TRP A 207 1.57 12.58 19.18
N LEU A 208 0.70 11.67 18.76
CA LEU A 208 0.28 11.57 17.36
C LEU A 208 -0.50 12.83 16.93
N ALA A 209 -1.36 13.35 17.78
CA ALA A 209 -2.10 14.59 17.56
C ALA A 209 -1.16 15.79 17.39
N PHE A 210 -0.14 15.91 18.23
CA PHE A 210 0.89 16.95 18.11
C PHE A 210 1.67 16.82 16.81
N LEU A 211 2.16 15.64 16.47
CA LEU A 211 2.89 15.37 15.22
C LEU A 211 2.03 15.64 13.99
N ALA A 212 0.74 15.34 14.06
CA ALA A 212 -0.23 15.61 12.99
C ALA A 212 -0.76 17.08 13.01
N GLY A 213 -0.19 17.98 13.82
CA GLY A 213 -0.58 19.38 13.88
C GLY A 213 -1.95 19.66 14.50
N GLN A 214 -2.60 18.67 15.11
CA GLN A 214 -3.94 18.81 15.68
C GLN A 214 -3.95 19.58 17.02
N GLN A 215 -2.84 19.56 17.73
CA GLN A 215 -2.66 20.30 18.99
C GLN A 215 -1.24 20.87 19.09
N PRO A 216 -1.03 21.95 19.90
CA PRO A 216 0.25 22.66 19.96
C PRO A 216 1.32 21.95 20.81
N ALA A 217 0.92 21.01 21.66
CA ALA A 217 1.80 20.26 22.55
C ALA A 217 1.33 18.80 22.66
N PRO A 218 2.23 17.84 23.01
CA PRO A 218 1.89 16.42 23.10
C PRO A 218 1.17 16.09 24.44
N GLU A 219 0.11 16.81 24.74
CA GLU A 219 -0.71 16.57 25.91
C GLU A 219 -1.62 15.36 25.73
N PRO A 220 -1.83 14.55 26.77
CA PRO A 220 -2.72 13.39 26.67
C PRO A 220 -4.13 13.79 26.23
N VAL A 221 -4.66 13.11 25.22
CA VAL A 221 -6.01 13.37 24.70
C VAL A 221 -6.73 12.05 24.38
N PRO A 222 -8.02 11.90 24.76
CA PRO A 222 -8.81 10.77 24.35
C PRO A 222 -9.05 10.78 22.84
N LEU A 223 -8.93 9.64 22.17
CA LEU A 223 -9.09 9.51 20.72
C LEU A 223 -10.43 10.07 20.23
N ARG A 224 -11.52 9.82 20.94
CA ARG A 224 -12.86 10.32 20.58
C ARG A 224 -12.94 11.85 20.57
N SER A 225 -12.29 12.50 21.53
CA SER A 225 -12.23 13.96 21.58
C SER A 225 -11.42 14.53 20.41
N LEU A 226 -10.31 13.87 20.07
CA LEU A 226 -9.50 14.25 18.91
C LEU A 226 -10.26 14.07 17.60
N ALA A 227 -10.95 12.95 17.43
CA ALA A 227 -11.73 12.66 16.21
C ALA A 227 -12.81 13.72 15.95
N ALA A 228 -13.45 14.25 17.01
CA ALA A 228 -14.48 15.28 16.89
C ALA A 228 -13.98 16.65 16.40
N CYS A 229 -12.69 16.94 16.55
CA CYS A 229 -12.08 18.22 16.16
C CYS A 229 -10.93 18.09 15.13
N PHE A 230 -10.77 16.90 14.54
CA PHE A 230 -9.73 16.64 13.55
C PHE A 230 -9.91 17.51 12.30
N SER A 231 -8.80 18.05 11.79
CA SER A 231 -8.77 18.82 10.55
C SER A 231 -7.61 18.37 9.66
N TRP A 232 -7.93 18.00 8.41
CA TRP A 232 -6.94 17.70 7.38
C TRP A 232 -6.04 18.88 7.04
N GLU A 233 -6.53 20.11 7.15
CA GLU A 233 -5.75 21.33 6.87
C GLU A 233 -4.55 21.50 7.80
N LYS A 234 -4.65 20.95 9.02
CA LYS A 234 -3.58 20.99 10.01
C LYS A 234 -2.51 19.93 9.81
N VAL A 235 -2.83 18.84 9.09
CA VAL A 235 -1.89 17.74 8.86
C VAL A 235 -0.74 18.23 7.96
N PRO A 236 0.54 18.05 8.38
CA PRO A 236 1.68 18.41 7.55
C PRO A 236 1.67 17.65 6.20
N ARG A 237 2.03 18.33 5.12
CA ARG A 237 2.17 17.70 3.79
C ARG A 237 3.57 17.12 3.53
N ARG A 238 4.50 17.33 4.46
CA ARG A 238 5.88 16.81 4.38
C ARG A 238 6.08 15.77 5.47
N ASP A 239 7.07 14.91 5.27
CA ASP A 239 7.47 13.93 6.27
C ASP A 239 7.74 14.60 7.63
N ILE A 240 7.36 13.90 8.70
CA ILE A 240 7.36 14.40 10.06
C ILE A 240 8.54 13.79 10.80
N THR A 241 9.49 14.61 11.22
CA THR A 241 10.60 14.16 12.08
C THR A 241 10.09 13.85 13.47
N VAL A 242 10.27 12.60 13.89
CA VAL A 242 9.85 12.13 15.22
C VAL A 242 10.91 12.52 16.24
N PRO A 243 10.55 13.20 17.36
CA PRO A 243 11.48 13.54 18.41
C PRO A 243 12.13 12.29 19.04
N ALA A 244 13.43 12.36 19.36
CA ALA A 244 14.22 11.26 19.93
C ALA A 244 13.59 10.64 21.19
N ARG A 245 12.90 11.44 22.01
CA ARG A 245 12.17 10.96 23.19
C ARG A 245 11.03 9.97 22.91
N LEU A 246 10.49 9.94 21.67
CA LEU A 246 9.53 8.91 21.23
C LEU A 246 10.26 7.69 20.67
N LEU A 247 11.44 7.87 20.12
CA LEU A 247 12.29 6.80 19.66
C LEU A 247 12.95 6.12 20.87
N ASN A 248 13.21 4.83 20.79
CA ASN A 248 13.95 4.09 21.82
C ASN A 248 15.46 4.37 21.79
N GLU A 249 15.88 5.52 21.30
CA GLU A 249 17.28 5.90 21.37
C GLU A 249 17.64 6.12 22.83
N ALA A 250 18.38 5.16 23.42
CA ALA A 250 19.13 5.40 24.62
C ALA A 250 19.95 6.67 24.35
N ARG A 251 19.85 7.66 25.24
CA ARG A 251 20.80 8.79 25.25
C ARG A 251 22.18 8.17 25.21
N ALA A 252 22.92 8.37 24.12
CA ALA A 252 24.37 8.27 24.19
C ALA A 252 24.80 9.33 25.19
N GLU A 253 25.20 8.89 26.39
CA GLU A 253 25.89 9.70 27.34
C GLU A 253 27.27 10.07 26.81
#